data_c48c881a4666652ac4f5fd182d19f212
#
_entry.id   c48c881a4666652ac4f5fd182d19f212
#
_cell.length_a   1.000
_cell.length_b   1.000
_cell.length_c   1.000
_cell.angle_alpha   90.00
_cell.angle_beta   90.00
_cell.angle_gamma   90.00
#
_symmetry.space_group_name_H-M   'P 1'
#
loop_
_entity.id
_entity.type
_entity.pdbx_description
1 polymer ?
#
loop_
_entity_poly.entity_id
_entity_poly.type
_entity_poly.pdbx_seq_one_letter_code
_entity_poly.pdbx_strand_id
1 'polypeptide(L)'
;MIHRNLLASVATAAFLALAGPALAQDIRFSSDQSYPESFTYSAKQNIFMLGSVTKGLVAKLDKSGAYKPFIADDRLVSTVGLLVDDARNTLWVTNSDPGAGTRTAAATKGRLAAIATYDATTGAPKAYYDLGGLSKGTHFANDVVLDAKGNAYITDSFAPLIYKVDTQGKASIFAQSPRFLSGDGFNLNGIAWHADGYLLVGKYNSGELFRVSIADPTDIQTVKLPENLPGADGIHLIDGEHLLVAQNLGADRTVELTSTDGWKSATITRVVPSEVSMPTAVAPVGKDIYVLNSRLDTLFDPKAEKVGDYLMQQF
;
A
#
# COMPACT_ATOMS: atom_id res chain seq x y z
N MET A 1 -33.95 10.72 79.76
CA MET A 1 -33.03 9.95 78.89
C MET A 1 -33.36 10.21 77.48
N ILE A 2 -32.53 11.00 76.78
CA ILE A 2 -32.79 11.37 75.37
C ILE A 2 -31.70 10.71 74.57
N HIS A 3 -32.09 9.71 73.69
CA HIS A 3 -31.17 9.04 72.77
C HIS A 3 -31.02 9.90 71.51
N ARG A 4 -29.80 10.39 71.24
CA ARG A 4 -29.43 11.01 69.94
C ARG A 4 -28.88 9.95 69.02
N ASN A 5 -29.62 9.65 67.93
CA ASN A 5 -29.10 8.85 66.82
C ASN A 5 -28.23 9.71 65.93
N LEU A 6 -26.91 9.37 65.80
CA LEU A 6 -26.02 9.89 64.80
C LEU A 6 -26.18 9.08 63.50
N LEU A 7 -26.66 9.74 62.47
CA LEU A 7 -26.62 9.23 61.07
C LEU A 7 -25.26 9.58 60.50
N ALA A 8 -24.46 8.56 60.22
CA ALA A 8 -23.20 8.70 59.49
C ALA A 8 -23.48 8.65 57.98
N SER A 9 -23.27 9.78 57.30
CA SER A 9 -23.35 9.85 55.84
C SER A 9 -22.02 9.34 55.24
N VAL A 10 -22.11 8.21 54.50
CA VAL A 10 -20.95 7.72 53.71
C VAL A 10 -21.02 8.40 52.34
N ALA A 11 -20.09 9.29 52.06
CA ALA A 11 -19.90 9.90 50.76
C ALA A 11 -19.10 8.94 49.85
N THR A 12 -19.75 8.34 48.88
CA THR A 12 -19.08 7.53 47.84
C THR A 12 -18.46 8.46 46.78
N ALA A 13 -17.15 8.61 46.81
CA ALA A 13 -16.43 9.33 45.77
C ALA A 13 -16.36 8.45 44.50
N ALA A 14 -17.09 8.80 43.45
CA ALA A 14 -16.93 8.20 42.15
C ALA A 14 -15.68 8.74 41.47
N PHE A 15 -14.64 7.92 41.34
CA PHE A 15 -13.50 8.20 40.48
C PHE A 15 -13.92 8.06 39.01
N LEU A 16 -14.17 9.17 38.32
CA LEU A 16 -14.17 9.19 36.85
C LEU A 16 -12.71 9.01 36.39
N ALA A 17 -12.39 7.81 35.90
CA ALA A 17 -11.17 7.58 35.14
C ALA A 17 -11.33 8.32 33.80
N LEU A 18 -10.67 9.45 33.65
CA LEU A 18 -10.47 10.07 32.34
C LEU A 18 -9.60 9.12 31.53
N ALA A 19 -10.23 8.37 30.61
CA ALA A 19 -9.50 7.65 29.58
C ALA A 19 -8.79 8.72 28.72
N GLY A 20 -7.49 8.89 28.90
CA GLY A 20 -6.67 9.67 27.97
C GLY A 20 -6.79 9.07 26.56
N PRO A 21 -6.51 9.87 25.51
CA PRO A 21 -6.50 9.33 24.16
C PRO A 21 -5.53 8.14 24.14
N ALA A 22 -6.05 6.96 23.78
CA ALA A 22 -5.20 5.80 23.57
C ALA A 22 -4.19 6.20 22.50
N LEU A 23 -2.90 6.12 22.82
CA LEU A 23 -1.84 6.24 21.83
C LEU A 23 -2.10 5.14 20.79
N ALA A 24 -1.94 5.46 19.52
CA ALA A 24 -1.97 4.45 18.49
C ALA A 24 -0.89 3.40 18.82
N GLN A 25 -1.17 2.16 18.52
CA GLN A 25 -0.35 1.03 18.92
C GLN A 25 -0.05 0.19 17.69
N ASP A 26 1.16 -0.36 17.64
CA ASP A 26 1.54 -1.38 16.66
C ASP A 26 0.54 -2.54 16.66
N ILE A 27 0.26 -3.06 15.47
CA ILE A 27 -0.62 -4.20 15.31
C ILE A 27 0.22 -5.40 14.83
N ARG A 28 0.43 -6.37 15.71
CA ARG A 28 1.06 -7.64 15.36
C ARG A 28 -0.03 -8.62 14.96
N PHE A 29 0.21 -9.36 13.88
CA PHE A 29 -0.72 -10.36 13.39
C PHE A 29 0.00 -11.56 12.78
N SER A 30 -0.69 -12.70 12.76
CA SER A 30 -0.18 -13.93 12.17
C SER A 30 -1.08 -14.38 11.04
N SER A 31 -0.47 -14.96 10.01
CA SER A 31 -1.15 -15.63 8.91
C SER A 31 -0.32 -16.81 8.43
N ASP A 32 -0.94 -17.77 7.72
CA ASP A 32 -0.22 -18.91 7.15
C ASP A 32 0.68 -18.47 5.99
N GLN A 33 1.82 -17.83 6.30
CA GLN A 33 2.82 -17.40 5.33
C GLN A 33 2.22 -16.63 4.14
N SER A 34 1.28 -15.71 4.41
CA SER A 34 0.60 -14.95 3.35
C SER A 34 1.50 -13.93 2.67
N TYR A 35 2.52 -13.45 3.35
CA TYR A 35 3.44 -12.41 2.88
C TYR A 35 2.67 -11.25 2.26
N PRO A 36 1.99 -10.44 3.07
CA PRO A 36 1.27 -9.28 2.57
C PRO A 36 2.28 -8.25 2.05
N GLU A 37 2.08 -7.76 0.84
CA GLU A 37 2.95 -6.75 0.24
C GLU A 37 2.37 -5.35 0.44
N SER A 38 1.05 -5.22 0.35
CA SER A 38 0.37 -3.94 0.52
C SER A 38 -0.86 -4.09 1.41
N PHE A 39 -1.31 -2.94 1.89
CA PHE A 39 -2.58 -2.82 2.60
C PHE A 39 -3.31 -1.53 2.19
N THR A 40 -4.59 -1.53 2.43
CA THR A 40 -5.45 -0.33 2.38
C THR A 40 -6.37 -0.32 3.59
N TYR A 41 -6.88 0.85 3.97
CA TYR A 41 -7.77 0.98 5.12
C TYR A 41 -9.13 1.56 4.71
N SER A 42 -10.21 0.83 4.98
CA SER A 42 -11.56 1.34 4.85
C SER A 42 -11.96 2.08 6.12
N ALA A 43 -12.06 3.39 6.03
CA ALA A 43 -12.55 4.21 7.15
C ALA A 43 -14.03 3.91 7.43
N LYS A 44 -14.81 3.60 6.40
CA LYS A 44 -16.24 3.24 6.51
C LYS A 44 -16.45 1.95 7.29
N GLN A 45 -15.57 0.96 7.13
CA GLN A 45 -15.67 -0.33 7.79
C GLN A 45 -14.77 -0.43 9.05
N ASN A 46 -13.86 0.54 9.26
CA ASN A 46 -12.85 0.55 10.31
C ASN A 46 -11.99 -0.73 10.27
N ILE A 47 -11.51 -1.10 9.09
CA ILE A 47 -10.80 -2.36 8.84
C ILE A 47 -9.66 -2.16 7.83
N PHE A 48 -8.54 -2.84 8.04
CA PHE A 48 -7.50 -2.98 7.04
C PHE A 48 -7.83 -4.12 6.08
N MET A 49 -7.44 -3.97 4.83
CA MET A 49 -7.46 -5.03 3.82
C MET A 49 -6.04 -5.24 3.33
N LEU A 50 -5.55 -6.47 3.41
CA LEU A 50 -4.17 -6.85 3.10
C LEU A 50 -4.13 -7.82 1.93
N GLY A 51 -3.13 -7.65 1.06
CA GLY A 51 -2.83 -8.61 -0.01
C GLY A 51 -2.12 -9.87 0.50
N SER A 52 -1.81 -10.77 -0.43
CA SER A 52 -0.98 -11.95 -0.19
C SER A 52 -0.21 -12.32 -1.43
N VAL A 53 1.11 -12.23 -1.37
CA VAL A 53 1.99 -12.62 -2.48
C VAL A 53 1.94 -14.14 -2.71
N THR A 54 1.84 -14.92 -1.66
CA THR A 54 1.90 -16.40 -1.77
C THR A 54 0.55 -17.04 -2.04
N LYS A 55 -0.54 -16.50 -1.50
CA LYS A 55 -1.87 -17.16 -1.53
C LYS A 55 -2.80 -16.59 -2.61
N GLY A 56 -2.52 -15.41 -3.16
CA GLY A 56 -3.40 -14.74 -4.11
C GLY A 56 -4.80 -14.50 -3.53
N LEU A 57 -4.87 -13.91 -2.36
CA LEU A 57 -6.11 -13.59 -1.66
C LEU A 57 -6.05 -12.17 -1.08
N VAL A 58 -7.18 -11.63 -0.68
CA VAL A 58 -7.25 -10.46 0.19
C VAL A 58 -7.81 -10.87 1.54
N ALA A 59 -7.20 -10.39 2.62
CA ALA A 59 -7.67 -10.61 3.98
C ALA A 59 -8.11 -9.29 4.63
N LYS A 60 -8.95 -9.39 5.64
CA LYS A 60 -9.28 -8.32 6.59
C LYS A 60 -8.46 -8.47 7.86
N LEU A 61 -7.94 -7.35 8.35
CA LEU A 61 -7.22 -7.26 9.62
C LEU A 61 -7.86 -6.16 10.46
N ASP A 62 -8.22 -6.46 11.67
CA ASP A 62 -8.70 -5.43 12.61
C ASP A 62 -7.57 -4.92 13.52
N LYS A 63 -7.85 -3.87 14.29
CA LYS A 63 -6.87 -3.26 15.20
C LYS A 63 -6.45 -4.15 16.37
N SER A 64 -7.12 -5.28 16.59
CA SER A 64 -6.71 -6.29 17.59
C SER A 64 -5.72 -7.31 17.04
N GLY A 65 -5.40 -7.28 15.73
CA GLY A 65 -4.56 -8.24 15.06
C GLY A 65 -5.30 -9.47 14.53
N ALA A 66 -6.64 -9.48 14.55
CA ALA A 66 -7.41 -10.59 13.99
C ALA A 66 -7.39 -10.55 12.46
N TYR A 67 -6.62 -11.46 11.87
CA TYR A 67 -6.46 -11.65 10.43
C TYR A 67 -7.46 -12.69 9.92
N LYS A 68 -8.24 -12.37 8.89
CA LYS A 68 -9.25 -13.27 8.30
C LYS A 68 -9.26 -13.16 6.78
N PRO A 69 -9.16 -14.27 6.02
CA PRO A 69 -9.40 -14.27 4.57
C PRO A 69 -10.76 -13.65 4.24
N PHE A 70 -10.80 -12.84 3.19
CA PHE A 70 -11.99 -12.09 2.76
C PHE A 70 -12.35 -12.35 1.30
N ILE A 71 -11.36 -12.25 0.39
CA ILE A 71 -11.56 -12.53 -1.03
C ILE A 71 -10.64 -13.67 -1.42
N ALA A 72 -11.23 -14.73 -1.97
CA ALA A 72 -10.54 -15.85 -2.57
C ALA A 72 -11.08 -16.01 -4.00
N ASP A 73 -10.33 -15.53 -4.98
CA ASP A 73 -10.66 -15.61 -6.41
C ASP A 73 -9.55 -16.39 -7.10
N ASP A 74 -9.90 -17.47 -7.80
CA ASP A 74 -8.92 -18.37 -8.42
C ASP A 74 -8.09 -17.72 -9.53
N ARG A 75 -8.52 -16.55 -10.03
CA ARG A 75 -7.76 -15.74 -10.99
C ARG A 75 -6.58 -15.00 -10.35
N LEU A 76 -6.59 -14.83 -9.02
CA LEU A 76 -5.54 -14.12 -8.29
C LEU A 76 -4.36 -15.06 -8.03
N VAL A 77 -3.17 -14.71 -8.51
CA VAL A 77 -1.91 -15.43 -8.27
C VAL A 77 -1.16 -14.84 -7.09
N SER A 78 -0.87 -13.54 -7.17
CA SER A 78 -0.31 -12.72 -6.08
C SER A 78 -1.04 -11.39 -6.05
N THR A 79 -1.65 -11.07 -4.93
CA THR A 79 -2.25 -9.75 -4.71
C THR A 79 -1.18 -8.82 -4.13
N VAL A 80 -0.87 -7.76 -4.87
CA VAL A 80 0.24 -6.85 -4.61
C VAL A 80 -0.32 -5.52 -4.11
N GLY A 81 -0.55 -4.52 -4.97
CA GLY A 81 -1.12 -3.24 -4.60
C GLY A 81 -2.63 -3.30 -4.31
N LEU A 82 -3.07 -2.59 -3.29
CA LEU A 82 -4.48 -2.51 -2.89
C LEU A 82 -4.91 -1.06 -2.66
N LEU A 83 -6.11 -0.73 -3.13
CA LEU A 83 -6.74 0.56 -2.85
C LEU A 83 -8.24 0.39 -2.62
N VAL A 84 -8.75 0.79 -1.45
CA VAL A 84 -10.18 0.88 -1.20
C VAL A 84 -10.72 2.28 -1.52
N ASP A 85 -11.73 2.33 -2.36
CA ASP A 85 -12.56 3.52 -2.61
C ASP A 85 -13.86 3.37 -1.80
N ASP A 86 -13.85 3.92 -0.60
CA ASP A 86 -15.01 3.87 0.30
C ASP A 86 -16.23 4.61 -0.26
N ALA A 87 -16.01 5.64 -1.10
CA ALA A 87 -17.09 6.41 -1.71
C ALA A 87 -17.86 5.59 -2.74
N ARG A 88 -17.16 4.78 -3.54
CA ARG A 88 -17.74 3.91 -4.57
C ARG A 88 -17.90 2.46 -4.11
N ASN A 89 -17.55 2.16 -2.84
CA ASN A 89 -17.56 0.82 -2.25
C ASN A 89 -16.83 -0.19 -3.14
N THR A 90 -15.62 0.17 -3.58
CA THR A 90 -14.84 -0.64 -4.52
C THR A 90 -13.44 -0.85 -3.98
N LEU A 91 -13.01 -2.10 -3.91
CA LEU A 91 -11.63 -2.47 -3.64
C LEU A 91 -10.95 -2.79 -4.98
N TRP A 92 -9.85 -2.10 -5.25
CA TRP A 92 -8.95 -2.34 -6.38
C TRP A 92 -7.80 -3.20 -5.91
N VAL A 93 -7.45 -4.24 -6.68
CA VAL A 93 -6.43 -5.22 -6.32
C VAL A 93 -5.58 -5.53 -7.55
N THR A 94 -4.30 -5.20 -7.52
CA THR A 94 -3.38 -5.64 -8.57
C THR A 94 -3.06 -7.12 -8.41
N ASN A 95 -2.91 -7.80 -9.54
CA ASN A 95 -2.64 -9.23 -9.61
C ASN A 95 -1.46 -9.49 -10.54
N SER A 96 -0.40 -10.05 -9.98
CA SER A 96 0.85 -10.32 -10.67
C SER A 96 1.42 -11.68 -10.28
N ASP A 97 2.53 -12.09 -10.90
CA ASP A 97 3.18 -13.36 -10.55
C ASP A 97 4.71 -13.19 -10.47
N PRO A 98 5.27 -12.95 -9.27
CA PRO A 98 6.72 -12.92 -9.08
C PRO A 98 7.36 -14.30 -9.07
N GLY A 99 6.57 -15.37 -9.15
CA GLY A 99 7.07 -16.74 -9.07
C GLY A 99 7.09 -17.33 -7.66
N ALA A 100 6.41 -16.71 -6.69
CA ALA A 100 6.35 -17.14 -5.29
C ALA A 100 4.94 -17.56 -4.83
N GLY A 101 3.94 -17.38 -5.68
CA GLY A 101 2.56 -17.74 -5.38
C GLY A 101 2.29 -19.25 -5.50
N THR A 102 1.35 -19.76 -4.71
CA THR A 102 0.88 -21.15 -4.81
C THR A 102 0.21 -21.47 -6.14
N ARG A 103 -0.25 -20.43 -6.87
CA ARG A 103 -0.83 -20.53 -8.22
C ARG A 103 0.12 -20.08 -9.32
N THR A 104 1.42 -19.84 -9.01
CA THR A 104 2.44 -19.54 -10.01
C THR A 104 2.49 -20.61 -11.09
N ALA A 105 2.51 -20.19 -12.35
CA ALA A 105 2.64 -21.05 -13.51
C ALA A 105 3.64 -20.49 -14.52
N ALA A 106 4.20 -21.34 -15.39
CA ALA A 106 5.14 -20.89 -16.41
C ALA A 106 4.54 -19.82 -17.36
N ALA A 107 3.22 -19.85 -17.56
CA ALA A 107 2.51 -18.88 -18.40
C ALA A 107 2.35 -17.51 -17.73
N THR A 108 2.32 -17.45 -16.40
CA THR A 108 2.03 -16.23 -15.62
C THR A 108 3.27 -15.60 -15.02
N LYS A 109 4.26 -16.41 -14.64
CA LYS A 109 5.49 -15.93 -13.97
C LYS A 109 6.21 -14.84 -14.77
N GLY A 110 6.32 -13.65 -14.18
CA GLY A 110 6.95 -12.46 -14.77
C GLY A 110 6.22 -11.90 -16.00
N ARG A 111 4.94 -12.29 -16.21
CA ARG A 111 4.13 -11.86 -17.35
C ARG A 111 2.73 -11.40 -16.98
N LEU A 112 2.20 -11.91 -15.85
CA LEU A 112 0.90 -11.52 -15.38
C LEU A 112 0.97 -10.09 -14.85
N ALA A 113 0.18 -9.22 -15.46
CA ALA A 113 -0.17 -7.91 -14.92
C ALA A 113 -1.67 -7.69 -15.16
N ALA A 114 -2.43 -7.64 -14.09
CA ALA A 114 -3.87 -7.41 -14.15
C ALA A 114 -4.31 -6.58 -12.94
N ILE A 115 -5.51 -6.03 -13.03
CA ILE A 115 -6.17 -5.41 -11.90
C ILE A 115 -7.61 -5.90 -11.82
N ALA A 116 -8.01 -6.33 -10.62
CA ALA A 116 -9.35 -6.77 -10.32
C ALA A 116 -10.05 -5.76 -9.41
N THR A 117 -11.38 -5.67 -9.52
CA THR A 117 -12.19 -4.88 -8.61
C THR A 117 -13.25 -5.73 -7.94
N TYR A 118 -13.49 -5.41 -6.66
CA TYR A 118 -14.45 -6.13 -5.82
C TYR A 118 -15.34 -5.14 -5.08
N ASP A 119 -16.50 -5.58 -4.68
CA ASP A 119 -17.28 -4.88 -3.68
C ASP A 119 -16.53 -4.89 -2.34
N ALA A 120 -16.20 -3.72 -1.81
CA ALA A 120 -15.34 -3.62 -0.63
C ALA A 120 -16.01 -4.15 0.65
N THR A 121 -17.33 -4.24 0.69
CA THR A 121 -18.09 -4.75 1.84
C THR A 121 -18.25 -6.27 1.80
N THR A 122 -18.64 -6.79 0.64
CA THR A 122 -19.04 -8.21 0.47
C THR A 122 -17.93 -9.09 -0.12
N GLY A 123 -16.91 -8.50 -0.78
CA GLY A 123 -15.89 -9.22 -1.52
C GLY A 123 -16.37 -9.75 -2.88
N ALA A 124 -17.60 -9.44 -3.31
CA ALA A 124 -18.10 -9.90 -4.59
C ALA A 124 -17.31 -9.29 -5.75
N PRO A 125 -16.93 -10.07 -6.78
CA PRO A 125 -16.18 -9.57 -7.92
C PRO A 125 -17.02 -8.60 -8.74
N LYS A 126 -16.40 -7.50 -9.20
CA LYS A 126 -17.00 -6.50 -10.09
C LYS A 126 -16.43 -6.56 -11.50
N ALA A 127 -15.09 -6.45 -11.62
CA ALA A 127 -14.41 -6.48 -12.92
C ALA A 127 -13.01 -7.06 -12.81
N TYR A 128 -12.43 -7.44 -13.95
CA TYR A 128 -11.04 -7.89 -14.09
C TYR A 128 -10.50 -7.37 -15.41
N TYR A 129 -9.34 -6.70 -15.36
CA TYR A 129 -8.70 -6.07 -16.50
C TYR A 129 -7.32 -6.70 -16.72
N ASP A 130 -7.10 -7.32 -17.86
CA ASP A 130 -5.80 -7.77 -18.32
C ASP A 130 -4.99 -6.54 -18.81
N LEU A 131 -3.94 -6.20 -18.09
CA LEU A 131 -3.05 -5.09 -18.42
C LEU A 131 -1.84 -5.58 -19.23
N GLY A 132 -1.31 -6.77 -18.90
CA GLY A 132 -0.17 -7.35 -19.58
C GLY A 132 -0.42 -7.61 -21.07
N GLY A 133 -1.67 -7.87 -21.45
CA GLY A 133 -2.09 -8.02 -22.85
C GLY A 133 -1.98 -6.74 -23.69
N LEU A 134 -1.79 -5.56 -23.07
CA LEU A 134 -1.67 -4.28 -23.75
C LEU A 134 -0.30 -4.06 -24.41
N SER A 135 0.73 -4.77 -23.97
CA SER A 135 2.05 -4.72 -24.58
C SER A 135 2.75 -6.08 -24.55
N LYS A 136 3.88 -6.21 -25.26
CA LYS A 136 4.67 -7.44 -25.27
C LYS A 136 5.78 -7.36 -24.22
N GLY A 137 6.14 -8.49 -23.63
CA GLY A 137 7.31 -8.59 -22.75
C GLY A 137 6.99 -9.18 -21.39
N THR A 138 7.78 -8.79 -20.42
CA THR A 138 7.59 -9.09 -19.00
C THR A 138 6.74 -7.99 -18.36
N HIS A 139 5.87 -8.38 -17.43
CA HIS A 139 4.94 -7.46 -16.78
C HIS A 139 4.78 -7.80 -15.30
N PHE A 140 4.55 -6.77 -14.51
CA PHE A 140 4.22 -6.88 -13.09
C PHE A 140 3.43 -5.65 -12.64
N ALA A 141 2.09 -5.73 -12.63
CA ALA A 141 1.25 -4.69 -12.04
C ALA A 141 1.55 -4.60 -10.54
N ASN A 142 2.06 -3.45 -10.10
CA ASN A 142 2.49 -3.27 -8.73
C ASN A 142 1.44 -2.49 -7.94
N ASP A 143 1.47 -1.20 -7.95
CA ASP A 143 0.62 -0.36 -7.11
C ASP A 143 -0.44 0.39 -7.92
N VAL A 144 -1.46 0.92 -7.24
CA VAL A 144 -2.62 1.58 -7.85
C VAL A 144 -3.04 2.82 -7.10
N VAL A 145 -3.38 3.88 -7.85
CA VAL A 145 -4.00 5.09 -7.31
C VAL A 145 -5.18 5.52 -8.17
N LEU A 146 -6.14 6.22 -7.57
CA LEU A 146 -7.27 6.82 -8.27
C LEU A 146 -7.13 8.34 -8.35
N ASP A 147 -7.53 8.93 -9.49
CA ASP A 147 -7.78 10.37 -9.55
C ASP A 147 -9.16 10.73 -8.97
N ALA A 148 -9.46 12.02 -8.83
CA ALA A 148 -10.75 12.50 -8.30
C ALA A 148 -11.96 12.05 -9.13
N LYS A 149 -11.77 11.73 -10.42
CA LYS A 149 -12.83 11.22 -11.30
C LYS A 149 -13.08 9.74 -11.11
N GLY A 150 -12.11 9.02 -10.54
CA GLY A 150 -12.13 7.56 -10.35
C GLY A 150 -11.43 6.78 -11.47
N ASN A 151 -10.60 7.43 -12.29
CA ASN A 151 -9.69 6.70 -13.16
C ASN A 151 -8.59 6.09 -12.31
N ALA A 152 -8.26 4.82 -12.56
CA ALA A 152 -7.18 4.12 -11.89
C ALA A 152 -5.90 4.22 -12.72
N TYR A 153 -4.76 4.47 -12.05
CA TYR A 153 -3.41 4.44 -12.62
C TYR A 153 -2.61 3.38 -11.90
N ILE A 154 -1.94 2.51 -12.68
CA ILE A 154 -1.27 1.32 -12.17
C ILE A 154 0.16 1.28 -12.69
N THR A 155 1.15 1.11 -11.81
CA THR A 155 2.56 0.95 -12.19
C THR A 155 2.86 -0.45 -12.67
N ASP A 156 3.79 -0.59 -13.63
CA ASP A 156 4.38 -1.87 -14.01
C ASP A 156 5.87 -1.89 -13.60
N SER A 157 6.25 -2.84 -12.75
CA SER A 157 7.63 -2.93 -12.27
C SER A 157 8.59 -3.59 -13.26
N PHE A 158 8.11 -4.35 -14.25
CA PHE A 158 8.94 -5.07 -15.21
C PHE A 158 8.88 -4.47 -16.61
N ALA A 159 7.92 -3.59 -16.89
CA ALA A 159 7.83 -2.85 -18.13
C ALA A 159 7.90 -1.33 -17.88
N PRO A 160 8.38 -0.53 -18.82
CA PRO A 160 8.52 0.92 -18.66
C PRO A 160 7.17 1.65 -18.82
N LEU A 161 6.14 1.21 -18.10
CA LEU A 161 4.75 1.59 -18.31
C LEU A 161 4.05 2.02 -17.03
N ILE A 162 3.07 2.93 -17.21
CA ILE A 162 1.96 3.16 -16.28
C ILE A 162 0.68 2.89 -17.06
N TYR A 163 -0.20 2.06 -16.52
CA TYR A 163 -1.50 1.79 -17.12
C TYR A 163 -2.56 2.74 -16.58
N LYS A 164 -3.68 2.80 -17.30
CA LYS A 164 -4.89 3.47 -16.87
C LYS A 164 -6.10 2.57 -17.13
N VAL A 165 -6.99 2.50 -16.16
CA VAL A 165 -8.38 2.03 -16.36
C VAL A 165 -9.28 3.22 -16.12
N ASP A 166 -10.03 3.63 -17.15
CA ASP A 166 -10.92 4.78 -17.05
C ASP A 166 -12.26 4.42 -16.38
N THR A 167 -13.08 5.43 -16.12
CA THR A 167 -14.38 5.25 -15.46
C THR A 167 -15.40 4.46 -16.27
N GLN A 168 -15.16 4.23 -17.56
CA GLN A 168 -15.94 3.35 -18.43
C GLN A 168 -15.39 1.90 -18.44
N GLY A 169 -14.31 1.63 -17.69
CA GLY A 169 -13.69 0.32 -17.64
C GLY A 169 -12.78 0.01 -18.81
N LYS A 170 -12.30 1.01 -19.56
CA LYS A 170 -11.34 0.83 -20.63
C LYS A 170 -9.93 0.86 -20.10
N ALA A 171 -9.21 -0.25 -20.22
CA ALA A 171 -7.78 -0.34 -19.94
C ALA A 171 -6.95 0.19 -21.13
N SER A 172 -5.85 0.89 -20.81
CA SER A 172 -4.91 1.45 -21.79
C SER A 172 -3.55 1.69 -21.15
N ILE A 173 -2.50 1.85 -21.96
CA ILE A 173 -1.22 2.40 -21.54
C ILE A 173 -1.41 3.91 -21.39
N PHE A 174 -1.10 4.44 -20.18
CA PHE A 174 -1.22 5.85 -19.85
C PHE A 174 0.07 6.60 -20.17
N ALA A 175 1.20 6.11 -19.65
CA ALA A 175 2.52 6.69 -19.88
C ALA A 175 3.53 5.59 -20.18
N GLN A 176 4.49 5.89 -21.03
CA GLN A 176 5.60 5.00 -21.36
C GLN A 176 6.88 5.82 -21.50
N SER A 177 7.98 5.37 -20.84
CA SER A 177 9.27 6.03 -20.96
C SER A 177 10.41 5.05 -20.65
N PRO A 178 11.49 5.05 -21.43
CA PRO A 178 12.67 4.26 -21.08
C PRO A 178 13.28 4.64 -19.72
N ARG A 179 12.97 5.84 -19.20
CA ARG A 179 13.41 6.28 -17.86
C ARG A 179 12.79 5.47 -16.72
N PHE A 180 11.65 4.83 -16.97
CA PHE A 180 10.94 4.01 -15.99
C PHE A 180 11.58 2.65 -15.78
N LEU A 181 12.50 2.22 -16.66
CA LEU A 181 13.18 0.93 -16.58
C LEU A 181 14.69 1.14 -16.54
N SER A 182 15.37 0.51 -15.59
CA SER A 182 16.83 0.46 -15.54
C SER A 182 17.31 -0.82 -14.87
N GLY A 183 17.98 -1.67 -15.65
CA GLY A 183 18.46 -2.96 -15.18
C GLY A 183 17.35 -3.98 -14.93
N ASP A 184 17.73 -5.09 -14.34
CA ASP A 184 16.82 -6.18 -13.96
C ASP A 184 16.11 -5.90 -12.63
N GLY A 185 15.02 -6.62 -12.36
CA GLY A 185 14.25 -6.55 -11.12
C GLY A 185 13.13 -5.52 -11.15
N PHE A 186 12.71 -5.11 -9.96
CA PHE A 186 11.60 -4.18 -9.81
C PHE A 186 12.02 -2.74 -10.12
N ASN A 187 11.22 -2.04 -10.92
CA ASN A 187 11.44 -0.65 -11.30
C ASN A 187 10.35 0.25 -10.74
N LEU A 188 9.32 0.65 -11.54
CA LEU A 188 8.24 1.45 -10.99
C LEU A 188 7.52 0.66 -9.90
N ASN A 189 7.19 1.33 -8.79
CA ASN A 189 6.53 0.72 -7.64
C ASN A 189 5.42 1.66 -7.15
N GLY A 190 5.54 2.24 -5.97
CA GLY A 190 4.52 3.09 -5.38
C GLY A 190 4.10 4.25 -6.28
N ILE A 191 2.81 4.61 -6.24
CA ILE A 191 2.20 5.66 -7.03
C ILE A 191 1.20 6.46 -6.19
N ALA A 192 1.24 7.80 -6.32
CA ALA A 192 0.31 8.70 -5.65
C ALA A 192 -0.25 9.72 -6.63
N TRP A 193 -1.51 10.11 -6.45
CA TRP A 193 -2.15 11.14 -7.25
C TRP A 193 -2.15 12.49 -6.52
N HIS A 194 -1.79 13.56 -7.24
CA HIS A 194 -1.82 14.93 -6.74
C HIS A 194 -2.98 15.72 -7.37
N ALA A 195 -3.66 16.53 -6.54
CA ALA A 195 -4.84 17.29 -6.96
C ALA A 195 -4.57 18.29 -8.09
N ASP A 196 -3.33 18.75 -8.24
CA ASP A 196 -2.90 19.62 -9.35
C ASP A 196 -2.74 18.91 -10.70
N GLY A 197 -3.14 17.62 -10.79
CA GLY A 197 -3.22 16.89 -12.05
C GLY A 197 -1.93 16.21 -12.49
N TYR A 198 -1.18 15.63 -11.58
CA TYR A 198 -0.03 14.79 -11.86
C TYR A 198 0.04 13.59 -10.91
N LEU A 199 0.85 12.62 -11.29
CA LEU A 199 1.20 11.46 -10.48
C LEU A 199 2.61 11.64 -9.91
N LEU A 200 2.83 11.22 -8.67
CA LEU A 200 4.15 10.95 -8.11
C LEU A 200 4.38 9.44 -8.19
N VAL A 201 5.54 9.04 -8.70
CA VAL A 201 5.82 7.63 -8.98
C VAL A 201 7.23 7.30 -8.51
N GLY A 202 7.34 6.37 -7.57
CA GLY A 202 8.60 5.85 -7.06
C GLY A 202 9.22 4.84 -8.01
N LYS A 203 10.54 4.88 -8.17
CA LYS A 203 11.31 3.87 -8.88
C LYS A 203 12.19 3.11 -7.89
N TYR A 204 11.85 1.86 -7.67
CA TYR A 204 12.35 1.03 -6.60
C TYR A 204 13.88 0.84 -6.61
N ASN A 205 14.43 0.42 -7.74
CA ASN A 205 15.85 0.06 -7.82
C ASN A 205 16.81 1.26 -7.76
N SER A 206 16.45 2.39 -8.37
CA SER A 206 17.29 3.59 -8.39
C SER A 206 16.95 4.63 -7.31
N GLY A 207 15.76 4.52 -6.71
CA GLY A 207 15.29 5.47 -5.70
C GLY A 207 14.93 6.84 -6.25
N GLU A 208 14.70 6.95 -7.55
CA GLU A 208 14.18 8.16 -8.19
C GLU A 208 12.70 8.32 -7.89
N LEU A 209 12.26 9.57 -7.77
CA LEU A 209 10.85 9.94 -7.72
C LEU A 209 10.51 10.74 -8.99
N PHE A 210 9.51 10.29 -9.73
CA PHE A 210 9.00 10.99 -10.92
C PHE A 210 7.72 11.73 -10.63
N ARG A 211 7.56 12.87 -11.30
CA ARG A 211 6.31 13.62 -11.44
C ARG A 211 5.84 13.48 -12.89
N VAL A 212 4.66 12.87 -13.10
CA VAL A 212 4.10 12.55 -14.43
C VAL A 212 2.80 13.32 -14.62
N SER A 213 2.72 14.20 -15.62
CA SER A 213 1.52 14.99 -15.87
C SER A 213 0.35 14.11 -16.37
N ILE A 214 -0.86 14.33 -15.81
CA ILE A 214 -2.06 13.65 -16.29
C ILE A 214 -2.56 14.24 -17.63
N ALA A 215 -2.36 15.54 -17.83
CA ALA A 215 -2.78 16.22 -19.06
C ALA A 215 -1.86 15.90 -20.25
N ASP A 216 -0.57 15.69 -19.99
CA ASP A 216 0.44 15.29 -20.98
C ASP A 216 1.33 14.18 -20.38
N PRO A 217 1.01 12.89 -20.58
CA PRO A 217 1.78 11.79 -20.04
C PRO A 217 3.22 11.67 -20.54
N THR A 218 3.63 12.47 -21.52
CA THR A 218 5.02 12.58 -21.99
C THR A 218 5.85 13.57 -21.18
N ASP A 219 5.19 14.48 -20.44
CA ASP A 219 5.84 15.38 -19.48
C ASP A 219 6.15 14.61 -18.17
N ILE A 220 7.33 14.01 -18.16
CA ILE A 220 7.88 13.22 -17.06
C ILE A 220 9.08 13.97 -16.49
N GLN A 221 8.99 14.43 -15.26
CA GLN A 221 10.04 15.17 -14.57
C GLN A 221 10.58 14.33 -13.41
N THR A 222 11.90 14.40 -13.15
CA THR A 222 12.47 13.82 -11.93
C THR A 222 12.35 14.84 -10.81
N VAL A 223 11.77 14.46 -9.68
CA VAL A 223 11.78 15.27 -8.46
C VAL A 223 13.20 15.29 -7.91
N LYS A 224 13.75 16.47 -7.67
CA LYS A 224 15.08 16.60 -7.08
C LYS A 224 15.02 16.26 -5.59
N LEU A 225 15.65 15.18 -5.20
CA LEU A 225 15.78 14.74 -3.81
C LEU A 225 17.19 15.05 -3.26
N PRO A 226 17.38 15.20 -1.94
CA PRO A 226 18.70 15.35 -1.34
C PRO A 226 19.57 14.10 -1.52
N GLU A 227 18.95 12.93 -1.55
CA GLU A 227 19.53 11.62 -1.90
C GLU A 227 18.48 10.79 -2.61
N ASN A 228 18.89 9.86 -3.47
CA ASN A 228 17.99 8.84 -4.00
C ASN A 228 17.56 7.89 -2.88
N LEU A 229 16.37 7.27 -3.02
CA LEU A 229 15.80 6.36 -2.04
C LEU A 229 15.67 4.93 -2.61
N PRO A 230 16.79 4.20 -2.88
CA PRO A 230 16.71 2.83 -3.38
C PRO A 230 15.86 1.97 -2.43
N GLY A 231 15.00 1.14 -2.99
CA GLY A 231 14.00 0.42 -2.19
C GLY A 231 12.77 1.26 -1.83
N ALA A 232 12.55 2.43 -2.51
CA ALA A 232 11.27 3.13 -2.41
C ALA A 232 10.16 2.24 -2.95
N ASP A 233 9.41 1.66 -2.04
CA ASP A 233 8.32 0.71 -2.28
C ASP A 233 6.96 1.46 -2.30
N GLY A 234 6.03 1.15 -1.43
CA GLY A 234 4.78 1.90 -1.34
C GLY A 234 4.98 3.36 -0.96
N ILE A 235 4.26 4.26 -1.63
CA ILE A 235 4.24 5.68 -1.31
C ILE A 235 2.83 6.17 -1.04
N HIS A 236 2.68 7.16 -0.17
CA HIS A 236 1.37 7.74 0.13
C HIS A 236 1.46 9.25 0.29
N LEU A 237 0.70 10.00 -0.51
CA LEU A 237 0.59 11.44 -0.40
C LEU A 237 -0.42 11.78 0.71
N ILE A 238 0.06 12.40 1.80
CA ILE A 238 -0.80 12.79 2.93
C ILE A 238 -1.65 14.01 2.54
N ASP A 239 -1.00 14.95 1.88
CA ASP A 239 -1.58 16.20 1.37
C ASP A 239 -0.78 16.68 0.16
N GLY A 240 -1.01 17.93 -0.31
CA GLY A 240 -0.29 18.46 -1.47
C GLY A 240 1.23 18.60 -1.30
N GLU A 241 1.76 18.60 -0.10
CA GLU A 241 3.16 18.91 0.22
C GLU A 241 3.91 17.74 0.88
N HIS A 242 3.23 16.74 1.47
CA HIS A 242 3.84 15.67 2.25
C HIS A 242 3.61 14.29 1.66
N LEU A 243 4.69 13.56 1.38
CA LEU A 243 4.70 12.19 0.84
C LEU A 243 5.43 11.25 1.79
N LEU A 244 4.79 10.16 2.14
CA LEU A 244 5.41 9.04 2.85
C LEU A 244 5.99 8.04 1.86
N VAL A 245 7.14 7.48 2.18
CA VAL A 245 7.85 6.46 1.39
C VAL A 245 8.27 5.32 2.32
N ALA A 246 7.74 4.13 2.11
CA ALA A 246 8.28 2.92 2.69
C ALA A 246 9.56 2.55 1.93
N GLN A 247 10.72 2.51 2.59
CA GLN A 247 12.01 2.25 1.97
C GLN A 247 12.63 0.98 2.57
N ASN A 248 12.79 -0.05 1.75
CA ASN A 248 13.45 -1.30 2.12
C ASN A 248 14.84 -1.43 1.46
N LEU A 249 15.23 -2.55 0.86
CA LEU A 249 16.57 -2.84 0.31
C LEU A 249 17.71 -2.55 1.30
N GLY A 250 17.53 -2.96 2.57
CA GLY A 250 18.52 -2.79 3.63
C GLY A 250 18.52 -1.42 4.29
N ALA A 251 17.70 -0.46 3.84
CA ALA A 251 17.45 0.79 4.55
C ALA A 251 16.45 0.60 5.69
N ASP A 252 15.44 -0.24 5.47
CA ASP A 252 14.38 -0.63 6.40
C ASP A 252 13.87 0.53 7.25
N ARG A 253 13.30 1.53 6.58
CA ARG A 253 12.80 2.77 7.19
C ARG A 253 11.59 3.32 6.45
N THR A 254 10.86 4.20 7.08
CA THR A 254 9.86 5.05 6.44
C THR A 254 10.36 6.49 6.43
N VAL A 255 10.25 7.14 5.28
CA VAL A 255 10.72 8.50 5.04
C VAL A 255 9.52 9.40 4.74
N GLU A 256 9.49 10.59 5.36
CA GLU A 256 8.58 11.66 4.96
C GLU A 256 9.35 12.68 4.13
N LEU A 257 8.84 12.94 2.93
CA LEU A 257 9.32 13.97 2.03
C LEU A 257 8.37 15.15 2.07
N THR A 258 8.93 16.37 2.06
CA THR A 258 8.15 17.61 1.96
C THR A 258 8.60 18.42 0.75
N SER A 259 7.63 18.87 -0.05
CA SER A 259 7.81 19.74 -1.21
C SER A 259 6.95 20.99 -1.08
N THR A 260 7.53 22.17 -1.32
CA THR A 260 6.82 23.47 -1.33
C THR A 260 6.86 24.13 -2.70
N ASP A 261 7.32 23.41 -3.74
CA ASP A 261 7.51 23.97 -5.09
C ASP A 261 6.73 23.19 -6.18
N GLY A 262 5.70 22.44 -5.75
CA GLY A 262 4.88 21.61 -6.64
C GLY A 262 5.62 20.36 -7.12
N TRP A 263 6.42 19.76 -6.24
CA TRP A 263 7.19 18.52 -6.49
C TRP A 263 8.21 18.64 -7.63
N LYS A 264 8.82 19.82 -7.78
CA LYS A 264 10.06 19.98 -8.55
C LYS A 264 11.26 19.50 -7.75
N SER A 265 11.21 19.75 -6.43
CA SER A 265 12.15 19.23 -5.45
C SER A 265 11.43 18.85 -4.15
N ALA A 266 12.09 18.05 -3.31
CA ALA A 266 11.63 17.74 -1.96
C ALA A 266 12.80 17.60 -1.00
N THR A 267 12.51 17.70 0.30
CA THR A 267 13.46 17.47 1.39
C THR A 267 12.97 16.33 2.27
N ILE A 268 13.89 15.62 2.92
CA ILE A 268 13.55 14.62 3.93
C ILE A 268 13.28 15.37 5.25
N THR A 269 12.07 15.26 5.77
CA THR A 269 11.65 15.95 7.00
C THR A 269 11.50 15.02 8.20
N ARG A 270 11.29 13.73 7.95
CA ARG A 270 11.20 12.72 9.01
C ARG A 270 11.70 11.38 8.52
N VAL A 271 12.33 10.60 9.40
CA VAL A 271 12.77 9.23 9.16
C VAL A 271 12.47 8.40 10.39
N VAL A 272 11.79 7.27 10.21
CA VAL A 272 11.50 6.30 11.27
C VAL A 272 12.01 4.93 10.85
N PRO A 273 12.95 4.33 11.59
CA PRO A 273 13.39 2.96 11.34
C PRO A 273 12.26 1.95 11.51
N SER A 274 12.27 0.91 10.70
CA SER A 274 11.36 -0.22 10.86
C SER A 274 11.85 -1.14 11.98
N GLU A 275 10.94 -1.60 12.83
CA GLU A 275 11.27 -2.60 13.87
C GLU A 275 11.54 -3.99 13.27
N VAL A 276 10.92 -4.29 12.14
CA VAL A 276 11.03 -5.54 11.41
C VAL A 276 11.35 -5.23 9.96
N SER A 277 12.08 -6.11 9.27
CA SER A 277 12.54 -5.91 7.90
C SER A 277 11.42 -5.76 6.87
N MET A 278 11.78 -5.17 5.74
CA MET A 278 10.95 -5.01 4.53
C MET A 278 9.66 -4.23 4.76
N PRO A 279 9.73 -2.93 5.12
CA PRO A 279 8.57 -2.05 4.99
C PRO A 279 8.20 -1.91 3.51
N THR A 280 6.94 -2.22 3.15
CA THR A 280 6.48 -2.24 1.75
C THR A 280 5.34 -1.28 1.48
N ALA A 281 4.49 -1.00 2.45
CA ALA A 281 3.37 -0.10 2.29
C ALA A 281 3.24 0.85 3.48
N VAL A 282 2.75 2.06 3.22
CA VAL A 282 2.46 3.08 4.23
C VAL A 282 1.18 3.81 3.88
N ALA A 283 0.31 4.03 4.87
CA ALA A 283 -0.92 4.79 4.67
C ALA A 283 -1.44 5.41 5.98
N PRO A 284 -2.14 6.56 5.91
CA PRO A 284 -2.86 7.13 7.03
C PRO A 284 -4.11 6.31 7.38
N VAL A 285 -4.39 6.22 8.68
CA VAL A 285 -5.53 5.53 9.28
C VAL A 285 -6.16 6.45 10.33
N GLY A 286 -7.07 7.31 9.88
CA GLY A 286 -7.56 8.40 10.71
C GLY A 286 -6.47 9.45 10.95
N LYS A 287 -6.07 9.67 12.21
CA LYS A 287 -4.97 10.58 12.57
C LYS A 287 -3.60 9.88 12.64
N ASP A 288 -3.58 8.58 12.58
CA ASP A 288 -2.39 7.75 12.74
C ASP A 288 -1.87 7.33 11.36
N ILE A 289 -0.60 6.95 11.26
CA ILE A 289 0.02 6.41 10.05
C ILE A 289 0.54 5.02 10.39
N TYR A 290 0.27 4.06 9.52
CA TYR A 290 0.77 2.69 9.67
C TYR A 290 1.67 2.31 8.50
N VAL A 291 2.67 1.49 8.82
CA VAL A 291 3.65 0.91 7.89
C VAL A 291 3.56 -0.60 7.99
N LEU A 292 3.38 -1.27 6.87
CA LEU A 292 3.42 -2.73 6.80
C LEU A 292 4.86 -3.22 6.64
N ASN A 293 5.32 -4.01 7.59
CA ASN A 293 6.60 -4.72 7.50
C ASN A 293 6.31 -6.15 7.00
N SER A 294 6.56 -6.39 5.72
CA SER A 294 6.07 -7.54 4.95
C SER A 294 6.93 -8.79 5.06
N ARG A 295 8.19 -8.67 5.50
CA ARG A 295 9.16 -9.76 5.60
C ARG A 295 9.42 -10.50 4.26
N LEU A 296 9.22 -9.83 3.12
CA LEU A 296 9.45 -10.42 1.79
C LEU A 296 10.92 -10.82 1.56
N ASP A 297 11.86 -10.24 2.30
CA ASP A 297 13.24 -10.70 2.36
C ASP A 297 13.31 -12.20 2.66
N THR A 298 12.55 -12.69 3.63
CA THR A 298 12.53 -14.11 3.97
C THR A 298 11.79 -14.96 2.93
N LEU A 299 10.85 -14.39 2.17
CA LEU A 299 10.16 -15.10 1.09
C LEU A 299 11.10 -15.41 -0.08
N PHE A 300 11.87 -14.41 -0.50
CA PHE A 300 12.70 -14.51 -1.69
C PHE A 300 14.11 -15.08 -1.41
N ASP A 301 14.58 -15.10 -0.18
CA ASP A 301 15.80 -15.83 0.20
C ASP A 301 15.48 -17.33 0.36
N PRO A 302 16.03 -18.21 -0.50
CA PRO A 302 15.80 -19.66 -0.38
C PRO A 302 16.41 -20.29 0.88
N LYS A 303 17.32 -19.59 1.58
CA LYS A 303 17.98 -20.04 2.80
C LYS A 303 17.25 -19.57 4.07
N ALA A 304 16.41 -18.55 3.97
CA ALA A 304 15.70 -18.01 5.10
C ALA A 304 14.54 -18.92 5.52
N GLU A 305 14.32 -19.01 6.84
CA GLU A 305 13.11 -19.59 7.38
C GLU A 305 11.89 -18.75 6.97
N LYS A 306 10.84 -19.40 6.48
CA LYS A 306 9.60 -18.72 6.09
C LYS A 306 8.82 -18.32 7.33
N VAL A 307 8.27 -17.11 7.31
CA VAL A 307 7.59 -16.53 8.47
C VAL A 307 6.08 -16.44 8.24
N GLY A 308 5.34 -16.40 9.34
CA GLY A 308 3.90 -16.18 9.34
C GLY A 308 3.47 -15.01 10.23
N ASP A 309 4.43 -14.31 10.86
CA ASP A 309 4.18 -13.20 11.76
C ASP A 309 4.62 -11.89 11.14
N TYR A 310 3.75 -10.89 11.20
CA TYR A 310 3.92 -9.60 10.54
C TYR A 310 3.58 -8.44 11.49
N LEU A 311 4.00 -7.23 11.08
CA LEU A 311 3.84 -6.02 11.86
C LEU A 311 3.25 -4.90 11.00
N MET A 312 2.15 -4.32 11.47
CA MET A 312 1.71 -2.98 11.10
C MET A 312 2.29 -2.03 12.14
N GLN A 313 3.41 -1.40 11.83
CA GLN A 313 4.11 -0.48 12.72
C GLN A 313 3.49 0.90 12.62
N GLN A 314 3.34 1.58 13.74
CA GLN A 314 2.95 2.98 13.75
C GLN A 314 4.15 3.88 13.36
N PHE A 315 3.91 4.81 12.41
CA PHE A 315 4.90 5.82 12.00
C PHE A 315 4.90 7.03 12.91
#